data_1f6d5b97fdf6b64ec1c422b7504c68a8
#
_entry.id   1f6d5b97fdf6b64ec1c422b7504c68a8
#
_cell.length_a   1.000
_cell.length_b   1.000
_cell.length_c   1.000
_cell.angle_alpha   90.00
_cell.angle_beta   90.00
_cell.angle_gamma   90.00
#
_symmetry.space_group_name_H-M   'P 1'
#
loop_
_entity.id
_entity.type
_entity.pdbx_description
1 polymer ?
#
loop_
_entity_poly.entity_id
_entity_poly.type
_entity_poly.pdbx_seq_one_letter_code
_entity_poly.pdbx_strand_id
1 'polypeptide(L)'
;PPSQALLLSDTPWVARGYVADWPLVKAAASGADDALAFIAGFYQGRPVNAFLAEPEFEGRFFYNDDLTGFNFIQVNTQLTQVFEKLLAFSTSNEKPPALYVGSTQTSAWLPGFNEAHPLPCDIPEPMTSLWIGNESRVAAHFDFPRNIACCVLGERRFTVFPPEQVENLYVGPW
;
A
#
# COMPACT_ATOMS: atom_id res chain seq x y z
N PRO A 1 -7.94 19.22 10.40
CA PRO A 1 -6.69 18.73 9.82
C PRO A 1 -5.61 18.58 10.89
N PRO A 2 -4.71 17.60 10.81
CA PRO A 2 -3.58 17.56 11.71
C PRO A 2 -2.80 18.86 11.60
N SER A 3 -2.51 19.45 12.75
CA SER A 3 -1.66 20.64 12.79
C SER A 3 -0.24 20.27 12.33
N GLN A 4 0.52 21.25 11.86
CA GLN A 4 1.93 21.06 11.53
C GLN A 4 2.71 20.41 12.68
N ALA A 5 2.31 20.67 13.93
CA ALA A 5 2.91 20.03 15.11
C ALA A 5 2.72 18.51 15.13
N LEU A 6 1.57 17.97 14.66
CA LEU A 6 1.39 16.52 14.53
C LEU A 6 2.25 15.91 13.44
N LEU A 7 2.43 16.62 12.32
CA LEU A 7 3.32 16.17 11.24
C LEU A 7 4.79 16.13 11.66
N LEU A 8 5.15 16.94 12.65
CA LEU A 8 6.51 17.00 13.22
C LEU A 8 6.66 16.15 14.50
N SER A 9 5.59 15.47 14.94
CA SER A 9 5.62 14.62 16.13
C SER A 9 6.59 13.44 15.97
N ASP A 10 7.30 13.11 17.03
CA ASP A 10 8.14 11.90 17.12
C ASP A 10 7.34 10.67 17.57
N THR A 11 6.04 10.85 17.88
CA THR A 11 5.14 9.76 18.21
C THR A 11 4.14 9.52 17.07
N PRO A 12 3.85 8.25 16.73
CA PRO A 12 2.84 7.94 15.73
C PRO A 12 1.44 8.38 16.21
N TRP A 13 0.62 8.79 15.26
CA TRP A 13 -0.75 9.19 15.53
C TRP A 13 -1.72 8.58 14.51
N VAL A 14 -2.99 8.50 14.88
CA VAL A 14 -4.06 8.02 14.01
C VAL A 14 -5.19 9.04 13.97
N ALA A 15 -5.56 9.47 12.76
CA ALA A 15 -6.71 10.32 12.53
C ALA A 15 -7.81 9.51 11.81
N ARG A 16 -8.85 9.14 12.54
CA ARG A 16 -9.99 8.41 11.96
C ARG A 16 -10.86 9.33 11.12
N GLY A 17 -11.28 8.85 9.94
CA GLY A 17 -12.13 9.61 9.02
C GLY A 17 -11.44 10.80 8.35
N TYR A 18 -10.11 10.91 8.44
CA TYR A 18 -9.36 12.06 7.92
C TYR A 18 -9.57 12.31 6.43
N VAL A 19 -9.73 11.25 5.66
CA VAL A 19 -9.96 11.29 4.22
C VAL A 19 -11.34 10.74 3.82
N ALA A 20 -12.31 10.77 4.73
CA ALA A 20 -13.66 10.21 4.51
C ALA A 20 -14.39 10.84 3.31
N ASP A 21 -14.07 12.09 2.97
CA ASP A 21 -14.68 12.80 1.84
C ASP A 21 -14.06 12.46 0.48
N TRP A 22 -12.96 11.73 0.45
CA TRP A 22 -12.34 11.35 -0.81
C TRP A 22 -13.29 10.50 -1.68
N PRO A 23 -13.37 10.78 -2.99
CA PRO A 23 -14.19 9.99 -3.91
C PRO A 23 -13.87 8.49 -3.87
N LEU A 24 -12.59 8.11 -3.76
CA LEU A 24 -12.18 6.72 -3.63
C LEU A 24 -12.71 6.06 -2.35
N VAL A 25 -12.75 6.78 -1.21
CA VAL A 25 -13.32 6.25 0.04
C VAL A 25 -14.82 6.01 -0.12
N LYS A 26 -15.52 6.90 -0.83
CA LYS A 26 -16.96 6.73 -1.13
C LYS A 26 -17.20 5.53 -2.07
N ALA A 27 -16.38 5.37 -3.09
CA ALA A 27 -16.42 4.18 -3.95
C ALA A 27 -16.13 2.89 -3.16
N ALA A 28 -15.12 2.90 -2.29
CA ALA A 28 -14.76 1.77 -1.44
C ALA A 28 -15.87 1.37 -0.45
N ALA A 29 -16.72 2.30 -0.04
CA ALA A 29 -17.87 2.00 0.80
C ALA A 29 -18.93 1.12 0.10
N SER A 30 -18.97 1.12 -1.24
CA SER A 30 -19.85 0.24 -2.05
C SER A 30 -19.25 -1.14 -2.29
N GLY A 31 -17.92 -1.28 -2.21
CA GLY A 31 -17.22 -2.55 -2.37
C GLY A 31 -15.84 -2.41 -3.01
N ALA A 32 -15.10 -3.52 -3.03
CA ALA A 32 -13.76 -3.56 -3.63
C ALA A 32 -13.83 -3.33 -5.15
N ASP A 33 -14.84 -3.89 -5.81
CA ASP A 33 -15.06 -3.76 -7.26
C ASP A 33 -15.19 -2.30 -7.66
N ASP A 34 -16.02 -1.54 -6.93
CA ASP A 34 -16.26 -0.12 -7.19
C ASP A 34 -15.00 0.71 -6.91
N ALA A 35 -14.26 0.40 -5.86
CA ALA A 35 -12.98 1.07 -5.56
C ALA A 35 -11.94 0.84 -6.65
N LEU A 36 -11.76 -0.40 -7.10
CA LEU A 36 -10.80 -0.74 -8.15
C LEU A 36 -11.22 -0.18 -9.52
N ALA A 37 -12.51 -0.21 -9.86
CA ALA A 37 -13.05 0.42 -11.06
C ALA A 37 -12.84 1.94 -11.04
N PHE A 38 -13.01 2.57 -9.87
CA PHE A 38 -12.74 4.01 -9.71
C PHE A 38 -11.27 4.34 -9.97
N ILE A 39 -10.32 3.57 -9.43
CA ILE A 39 -8.90 3.76 -9.68
C ILE A 39 -8.56 3.52 -11.15
N ALA A 40 -9.15 2.48 -11.76
CA ALA A 40 -8.96 2.15 -13.18
C ALA A 40 -9.36 3.31 -14.11
N GLY A 41 -10.31 4.15 -13.70
CA GLY A 41 -10.73 5.33 -14.47
C GLY A 41 -9.62 6.38 -14.66
N PHE A 42 -8.60 6.40 -13.81
CA PHE A 42 -7.42 7.29 -13.95
C PHE A 42 -6.25 6.61 -14.67
N TYR A 43 -6.28 5.29 -14.78
CA TYR A 43 -5.13 4.53 -15.29
C TYR A 43 -5.00 4.61 -16.80
N GLN A 44 -3.79 4.89 -17.27
CA GLN A 44 -3.49 5.06 -18.70
C GLN A 44 -2.61 3.95 -19.31
N GLY A 45 -2.57 2.78 -18.69
CA GLY A 45 -1.90 1.61 -19.25
C GLY A 45 -0.39 1.55 -19.01
N ARG A 46 0.19 2.40 -18.16
CA ARG A 46 1.60 2.31 -17.82
C ARG A 46 1.87 1.09 -16.94
N PRO A 47 2.78 0.16 -17.31
CA PRO A 47 3.05 -1.04 -16.53
C PRO A 47 3.48 -0.74 -15.09
N VAL A 48 3.09 -1.62 -14.17
CA VAL A 48 3.49 -1.61 -12.77
C VAL A 48 4.32 -2.83 -12.43
N ASN A 49 5.12 -2.73 -11.38
CA ASN A 49 5.78 -3.88 -10.78
C ASN A 49 4.88 -4.45 -9.68
N ALA A 50 4.47 -5.69 -9.85
CA ALA A 50 3.74 -6.44 -8.85
C ALA A 50 4.64 -7.50 -8.22
N PHE A 51 4.50 -7.73 -6.93
CA PHE A 51 5.18 -8.76 -6.17
C PHE A 51 4.20 -9.88 -5.87
N LEU A 52 4.62 -11.12 -6.10
CA LEU A 52 3.80 -12.31 -5.93
C LEU A 52 4.54 -13.30 -5.03
N ALA A 53 3.90 -13.70 -3.93
CA ALA A 53 4.38 -14.72 -3.02
C ALA A 53 3.38 -15.87 -2.95
N GLU A 54 3.88 -17.11 -2.97
CA GLU A 54 3.05 -18.32 -2.93
C GLU A 54 2.23 -18.41 -1.63
N PRO A 55 1.08 -19.13 -1.63
CA PRO A 55 0.17 -19.21 -0.48
C PRO A 55 0.81 -19.77 0.79
N GLU A 56 1.84 -20.61 0.64
CA GLU A 56 2.59 -21.24 1.75
C GLU A 56 3.32 -20.22 2.63
N PHE A 57 3.67 -19.05 2.07
CA PHE A 57 4.33 -17.97 2.82
C PHE A 57 3.36 -17.08 3.60
N GLU A 58 2.07 -17.37 3.57
CA GLU A 58 1.04 -16.69 4.36
C GLU A 58 1.05 -15.14 4.23
N GLY A 59 1.30 -14.66 3.01
CA GLY A 59 1.37 -13.22 2.74
C GLY A 59 2.66 -12.54 3.18
N ARG A 60 3.63 -13.28 3.71
CA ARG A 60 4.91 -12.74 4.17
C ARG A 60 5.86 -12.55 2.99
N PHE A 61 6.18 -11.30 2.69
CA PHE A 61 7.24 -10.92 1.76
C PHE A 61 8.55 -10.80 2.54
N PHE A 62 9.49 -11.72 2.26
CA PHE A 62 10.73 -11.83 3.01
C PHE A 62 11.83 -12.51 2.18
N TYR A 63 12.94 -12.84 2.83
CA TYR A 63 13.97 -13.70 2.24
C TYR A 63 13.47 -15.14 2.10
N ASN A 64 14.09 -15.89 1.17
CA ASN A 64 14.00 -17.34 1.12
C ASN A 64 14.77 -17.99 2.29
N ASP A 65 14.65 -19.30 2.46
CA ASP A 65 15.16 -20.02 3.64
C ASP A 65 16.70 -19.96 3.77
N ASP A 66 17.42 -19.86 2.65
CA ASP A 66 18.89 -19.79 2.63
C ASP A 66 19.43 -18.35 2.62
N LEU A 67 18.59 -17.36 2.68
CA LEU A 67 18.90 -15.93 2.67
C LEU A 67 19.67 -15.44 1.41
N THR A 68 19.62 -16.20 0.33
CA THR A 68 20.30 -15.84 -0.94
C THR A 68 19.42 -15.04 -1.89
N GLY A 69 18.11 -14.93 -1.59
CA GLY A 69 17.12 -14.24 -2.39
C GLY A 69 15.84 -13.99 -1.61
N PHE A 70 14.76 -13.78 -2.34
CA PHE A 70 13.44 -13.53 -1.76
C PHE A 70 12.50 -14.71 -1.96
N ASN A 71 11.51 -14.84 -1.08
CA ASN A 71 10.43 -15.82 -1.18
C ASN A 71 9.29 -15.37 -2.11
N PHE A 72 9.53 -14.35 -2.91
CA PHE A 72 8.57 -13.78 -3.85
C PHE A 72 9.23 -13.46 -5.18
N ILE A 73 8.43 -13.34 -6.21
CA ILE A 73 8.86 -12.89 -7.54
C ILE A 73 8.30 -11.50 -7.83
N GLN A 74 9.02 -10.77 -8.66
CA GLN A 74 8.57 -9.50 -9.22
C GLN A 74 8.14 -9.73 -10.67
N VAL A 75 6.95 -9.25 -11.02
CA VAL A 75 6.42 -9.31 -12.38
C VAL A 75 6.03 -7.92 -12.85
N ASN A 76 6.34 -7.62 -14.11
CA ASN A 76 5.90 -6.39 -14.76
C ASN A 76 4.56 -6.67 -15.45
N THR A 77 3.52 -5.93 -15.11
CA THR A 77 2.14 -6.20 -15.55
C THR A 77 1.31 -4.91 -15.63
N GLN A 78 0.09 -5.03 -16.12
CA GLN A 78 -0.87 -3.93 -16.14
C GLN A 78 -1.63 -3.84 -14.80
N LEU A 79 -1.91 -2.63 -14.33
CA LEU A 79 -2.65 -2.44 -13.08
C LEU A 79 -4.07 -3.05 -13.14
N THR A 80 -4.69 -3.04 -14.31
CA THR A 80 -5.99 -3.69 -14.52
C THR A 80 -5.93 -5.20 -14.33
N GLN A 81 -4.86 -5.85 -14.77
CA GLN A 81 -4.65 -7.29 -14.53
C GLN A 81 -4.43 -7.62 -13.05
N VAL A 82 -3.79 -6.71 -12.31
CA VAL A 82 -3.69 -6.82 -10.85
C VAL A 82 -5.09 -6.76 -10.22
N PHE A 83 -5.93 -5.83 -10.64
CA PHE A 83 -7.31 -5.70 -10.14
C PHE A 83 -8.14 -6.95 -10.40
N GLU A 84 -8.11 -7.47 -11.63
CA GLU A 84 -8.80 -8.72 -12.00
C GLU A 84 -8.37 -9.87 -11.09
N LYS A 85 -7.07 -10.02 -10.84
CA LYS A 85 -6.54 -11.06 -9.95
C LYS A 85 -7.02 -10.89 -8.50
N LEU A 86 -6.96 -9.65 -7.96
CA LEU A 86 -7.40 -9.37 -6.60
C LEU A 86 -8.89 -9.68 -6.41
N LEU A 87 -9.73 -9.34 -7.39
CA LEU A 87 -11.16 -9.68 -7.37
C LEU A 87 -11.37 -11.20 -7.45
N ALA A 88 -10.66 -11.89 -8.31
CA ALA A 88 -10.73 -13.35 -8.39
C ALA A 88 -10.29 -14.02 -7.08
N PHE A 89 -9.24 -13.49 -6.44
CA PHE A 89 -8.76 -14.00 -5.14
C PHE A 89 -9.78 -13.78 -4.02
N SER A 90 -10.50 -12.67 -4.03
CA SER A 90 -11.52 -12.36 -3.00
C SER A 90 -12.72 -13.30 -3.02
N THR A 91 -12.98 -13.97 -4.14
CA THR A 91 -14.09 -14.93 -4.31
C THR A 91 -13.63 -16.40 -4.31
N SER A 92 -12.32 -16.65 -4.21
CA SER A 92 -11.77 -18.01 -4.20
C SER A 92 -12.04 -18.69 -2.86
N ASN A 93 -12.34 -20.00 -2.90
CA ASN A 93 -12.39 -20.86 -1.72
C ASN A 93 -11.01 -21.38 -1.29
N GLU A 94 -10.00 -21.22 -2.15
CA GLU A 94 -8.63 -21.61 -1.87
C GLU A 94 -7.85 -20.40 -1.37
N LYS A 95 -6.84 -20.62 -0.53
CA LYS A 95 -5.92 -19.58 -0.08
C LYS A 95 -5.16 -19.02 -1.29
N PRO A 96 -5.36 -17.75 -1.66
CA PRO A 96 -4.69 -17.21 -2.83
C PRO A 96 -3.22 -16.88 -2.53
N PRO A 97 -2.38 -16.76 -3.56
CA PRO A 97 -1.07 -16.13 -3.42
C PRO A 97 -1.22 -14.68 -2.93
N ALA A 98 -0.20 -14.20 -2.22
CA ALA A 98 -0.14 -12.79 -1.89
C ALA A 98 0.29 -12.00 -3.12
N LEU A 99 -0.48 -10.99 -3.48
CA LEU A 99 -0.24 -10.08 -4.59
C LEU A 99 -0.16 -8.65 -4.06
N TYR A 100 0.93 -7.96 -4.39
CA TYR A 100 1.20 -6.63 -3.86
C TYR A 100 1.81 -5.71 -4.92
N VAL A 101 1.29 -4.51 -5.05
CA VAL A 101 1.85 -3.41 -5.84
C VAL A 101 2.12 -2.26 -4.90
N GLY A 102 3.40 -1.88 -4.77
CA GLY A 102 3.83 -0.82 -3.86
C GLY A 102 4.43 0.38 -4.59
N SER A 103 4.48 1.50 -3.88
CA SER A 103 5.16 2.72 -4.30
C SER A 103 4.82 3.22 -5.71
N THR A 104 3.60 2.95 -6.20
CA THR A 104 3.15 3.45 -7.51
C THR A 104 2.79 4.92 -7.39
N GLN A 105 3.65 5.81 -7.89
CA GLN A 105 3.47 7.25 -7.82
C GLN A 105 2.24 7.67 -8.61
N THR A 106 1.23 8.21 -7.93
CA THR A 106 -0.08 8.51 -8.53
C THR A 106 -0.01 9.53 -9.66
N SER A 107 0.78 10.57 -9.53
CA SER A 107 0.95 11.59 -10.59
C SER A 107 1.45 11.02 -11.92
N ALA A 108 2.20 9.92 -11.90
CA ALA A 108 2.78 9.31 -13.10
C ALA A 108 1.94 8.17 -13.68
N TRP A 109 1.16 7.45 -12.86
CA TRP A 109 0.35 6.30 -13.28
C TRP A 109 -1.15 6.58 -13.35
N LEU A 110 -1.62 7.56 -12.56
CA LEU A 110 -3.02 7.91 -12.41
C LEU A 110 -3.21 9.43 -12.54
N PRO A 111 -2.97 10.04 -13.71
CA PRO A 111 -3.12 11.49 -13.91
C PRO A 111 -4.51 11.98 -13.48
N GLY A 112 -4.58 13.09 -12.73
CA GLY A 112 -5.83 13.63 -12.17
C GLY A 112 -6.26 13.02 -10.84
N PHE A 113 -5.59 11.95 -10.37
CA PHE A 113 -5.96 11.30 -9.11
C PHE A 113 -5.70 12.21 -7.90
N ASN A 114 -4.56 12.89 -7.86
CA ASN A 114 -4.21 13.74 -6.72
C ASN A 114 -5.13 14.95 -6.59
N GLU A 115 -5.55 15.52 -7.70
CA GLU A 115 -6.49 16.65 -7.76
C GLU A 115 -7.86 16.26 -7.23
N ALA A 116 -8.28 15.01 -7.47
CA ALA A 116 -9.53 14.46 -6.94
C ALA A 116 -9.43 14.07 -5.45
N HIS A 117 -8.21 13.88 -4.92
CA HIS A 117 -7.94 13.42 -3.56
C HIS A 117 -6.96 14.34 -2.83
N PRO A 118 -7.28 15.63 -2.65
CA PRO A 118 -6.40 16.54 -1.93
C PRO A 118 -6.21 16.07 -0.50
N LEU A 119 -4.97 16.04 -0.04
CA LEU A 119 -4.68 15.78 1.37
C LEU A 119 -4.97 17.08 2.16
N PRO A 120 -5.86 17.05 3.16
CA PRO A 120 -6.23 18.26 3.90
C PRO A 120 -5.17 18.65 4.94
N CYS A 121 -3.94 18.90 4.48
CA CYS A 121 -2.82 19.34 5.31
C CYS A 121 -1.89 20.27 4.53
N ASP A 122 -1.18 21.14 5.27
CA ASP A 122 -0.22 22.10 4.69
C ASP A 122 1.14 21.41 4.41
N ILE A 123 1.14 20.42 3.54
CA ILE A 123 2.36 19.81 3.02
C ILE A 123 2.51 20.29 1.57
N PRO A 124 3.54 21.09 1.25
CA PRO A 124 3.76 21.49 -0.11
C PRO A 124 4.16 20.27 -0.95
N GLU A 125 3.43 20.05 -2.04
CA GLU A 125 3.72 19.03 -3.07
C GLU A 125 4.03 17.62 -2.49
N PRO A 126 3.11 16.99 -1.74
CA PRO A 126 3.36 15.68 -1.19
C PRO A 126 3.53 14.65 -2.30
N MET A 127 4.55 13.81 -2.20
CA MET A 127 4.65 12.66 -3.08
C MET A 127 3.60 11.64 -2.69
N THR A 128 2.61 11.43 -3.54
CA THR A 128 1.52 10.48 -3.30
C THR A 128 1.79 9.18 -4.04
N SER A 129 1.70 8.06 -3.33
CA SER A 129 1.87 6.71 -3.89
C SER A 129 0.68 5.83 -3.54
N LEU A 130 0.34 4.94 -4.47
CA LEU A 130 -0.69 3.94 -4.29
C LEU A 130 -0.05 2.60 -3.90
N TRP A 131 -0.67 1.94 -2.93
CA TRP A 131 -0.29 0.63 -2.40
C TRP A 131 -1.52 -0.26 -2.44
N ILE A 132 -1.48 -1.31 -3.24
CA ILE A 132 -2.62 -2.20 -3.48
C ILE A 132 -2.19 -3.65 -3.30
N GLY A 133 -3.02 -4.46 -2.68
CA GLY A 133 -2.78 -5.89 -2.53
C GLY A 133 -3.89 -6.56 -1.76
N ASN A 134 -3.79 -7.89 -1.68
CA ASN A 134 -4.57 -8.68 -0.75
C ASN A 134 -3.83 -8.80 0.61
N GLU A 135 -4.17 -9.80 1.42
CA GLU A 135 -3.52 -10.03 2.71
C GLU A 135 -2.01 -10.20 2.54
N SER A 136 -1.25 -9.27 3.12
CA SER A 136 0.21 -9.25 3.02
C SER A 136 0.85 -8.76 4.32
N ARG A 137 2.07 -9.24 4.59
CA ARG A 137 2.89 -8.84 5.72
C ARG A 137 4.26 -8.41 5.21
N VAL A 138 4.57 -7.12 5.38
CA VAL A 138 5.86 -6.55 5.01
C VAL A 138 6.76 -6.54 6.25
N ALA A 139 8.03 -6.92 6.08
CA ALA A 139 9.02 -6.94 7.15
C ALA A 139 9.25 -5.54 7.73
N ALA A 140 9.76 -5.48 8.97
CA ALA A 140 10.10 -4.23 9.62
C ALA A 140 11.18 -3.48 8.82
N HIS A 141 10.90 -2.24 8.49
CA HIS A 141 11.79 -1.33 7.77
C HIS A 141 11.47 0.11 8.16
N PHE A 142 12.24 1.06 7.70
CA PHE A 142 11.90 2.47 7.80
C PHE A 142 12.01 3.12 6.41
N ASP A 143 11.21 4.14 6.19
CA ASP A 143 11.29 5.00 5.02
C ASP A 143 12.00 6.31 5.39
N PHE A 144 12.80 6.87 4.49
CA PHE A 144 13.50 8.13 4.74
C PHE A 144 12.54 9.33 4.94
N PRO A 145 11.50 9.50 4.10
CA PRO A 145 10.55 10.59 4.30
C PRO A 145 9.55 10.27 5.40
N ARG A 146 8.99 11.30 6.00
CA ARG A 146 7.80 11.16 6.87
C ARG A 146 6.60 10.76 6.04
N ASN A 147 5.80 9.86 6.57
CA ASN A 147 4.67 9.26 5.84
C ASN A 147 3.33 9.53 6.52
N ILE A 148 2.32 9.73 5.68
CA ILE A 148 0.91 9.64 6.07
C ILE A 148 0.29 8.48 5.28
N ALA A 149 -0.11 7.42 5.97
CA ALA A 149 -0.74 6.27 5.35
C ALA A 149 -2.27 6.38 5.44
N CYS A 150 -2.93 6.59 4.31
CA CYS A 150 -4.38 6.64 4.21
C CYS A 150 -4.92 5.26 3.82
N CYS A 151 -5.51 4.53 4.77
CA CYS A 151 -6.19 3.26 4.47
C CYS A 151 -7.59 3.55 3.93
N VAL A 152 -7.81 3.35 2.64
CA VAL A 152 -9.08 3.67 1.96
C VAL A 152 -9.97 2.45 1.73
N LEU A 153 -9.40 1.24 1.71
CA LEU A 153 -10.12 -0.02 1.58
C LEU A 153 -9.43 -1.10 2.43
N GLY A 154 -10.21 -1.95 3.12
CA GLY A 154 -9.71 -3.02 3.96
C GLY A 154 -9.12 -2.53 5.28
N GLU A 155 -8.15 -3.27 5.80
CA GLU A 155 -7.49 -2.99 7.07
C GLU A 155 -5.97 -2.94 6.90
N ARG A 156 -5.33 -1.99 7.60
CA ARG A 156 -3.88 -1.96 7.74
C ARG A 156 -3.49 -1.88 9.20
N ARG A 157 -2.54 -2.75 9.58
CA ARG A 157 -1.94 -2.73 10.91
C ARG A 157 -0.47 -2.31 10.79
N PHE A 158 -0.08 -1.28 11.51
CA PHE A 158 1.30 -0.89 11.68
C PHE A 158 1.78 -1.27 13.07
N THR A 159 2.91 -1.99 13.13
CA THR A 159 3.65 -2.18 14.37
C THR A 159 4.87 -1.29 14.31
N VAL A 160 4.93 -0.29 15.19
CA VAL A 160 5.97 0.74 15.19
C VAL A 160 6.90 0.49 16.37
N PHE A 161 8.18 0.56 16.11
CA PHE A 161 9.23 0.42 17.13
C PHE A 161 9.97 1.74 17.27
N PRO A 162 10.36 2.14 18.49
CA PRO A 162 11.22 3.30 18.67
C PRO A 162 12.61 3.03 18.07
N PRO A 163 13.30 4.06 17.57
CA PRO A 163 14.60 3.91 16.89
C PRO A 163 15.66 3.14 17.70
N GLU A 164 15.61 3.23 19.02
CA GLU A 164 16.55 2.57 19.93
C GLU A 164 16.42 1.03 19.91
N GLN A 165 15.33 0.52 19.33
CA GLN A 165 15.09 -0.93 19.21
C GLN A 165 15.68 -1.55 17.94
N VAL A 166 16.39 -0.80 17.11
CA VAL A 166 16.93 -1.31 15.84
C VAL A 166 17.79 -2.57 16.02
N GLU A 167 18.59 -2.65 17.07
CA GLU A 167 19.43 -3.81 17.39
C GLU A 167 18.60 -5.06 17.75
N ASN A 168 17.38 -4.86 18.26
CA ASN A 168 16.46 -5.93 18.65
C ASN A 168 15.56 -6.41 17.49
N LEU A 169 15.61 -5.77 16.34
CA LEU A 169 14.80 -6.11 15.17
C LEU A 169 15.48 -7.17 14.28
N TYR A 170 16.75 -7.48 14.54
CA TYR A 170 17.51 -8.49 13.79
C TYR A 170 17.39 -8.28 12.27
N VAL A 171 17.68 -7.07 11.81
CA VAL A 171 17.62 -6.69 10.40
C VAL A 171 18.49 -7.66 9.59
N GLY A 172 17.92 -8.26 8.56
CA GLY A 172 18.61 -9.22 7.70
C GLY A 172 19.69 -8.61 6.82
N PRO A 173 20.37 -9.44 6.01
CA PRO A 173 21.38 -8.94 5.08
C PRO A 173 20.76 -8.00 4.05
N TRP A 174 21.61 -7.16 3.46
CA TRP A 174 21.28 -6.21 2.40
C TRP A 174 21.31 -6.87 1.02
#